data_df21eff93c970b5d9cf675369200656f
#
_entry.id   df21eff93c970b5d9cf675369200656f
#
_cell.length_a   1.000
_cell.length_b   1.000
_cell.length_c   1.000
_cell.angle_alpha   90.00
_cell.angle_beta   90.00
_cell.angle_gamma   90.00
#
_symmetry.space_group_name_H-M   'P 1'
#
loop_
_entity.id
_entity.type
_entity.pdbx_description
1 polymer ?
#
loop_
_entity_poly.entity_id
_entity_poly.type
_entity_poly.pdbx_seq_one_letter_code
_entity_poly.pdbx_strand_id
1 'polypeptide(L)'
;MDIGFLTTGLLTGLREGVEAALIVSIILAYLAKTGNQRHFNRIWAGSGAAVALSVVAGILLFVTIHGLEGRAEQIFEAVATLLAASVVTWMLFWMRRTAANIKGELQAGVDRALTEGGIWGLAILAFTAVIREGLETSLFLLGQVTAAGEADTGAASTLLGAVIGIGIAIVLGYGFYRGARVLNLQSFFRWTGIGLIFIAAGLVGYAVHEFVEAGVITVGTAHAFDISGFLPHGGDLAERGPIVIVGQLLRALFGYSSTPEWATLMTWFAYLVVVLGLYLRPVKPQQHQPVTGSQPATGA
;
A
#
# COMPACT_ATOMS: atom_id res chain seq x y z
N MET A 1 12.77 -19.48 -0.30
CA MET A 1 11.60 -18.69 0.08
C MET A 1 12.03 -17.72 1.16
N ASP A 2 11.90 -16.43 0.95
CA ASP A 2 12.32 -15.40 1.89
C ASP A 2 11.12 -14.98 2.76
N ILE A 3 11.19 -15.30 4.07
CA ILE A 3 10.10 -15.07 5.03
C ILE A 3 9.87 -13.57 5.23
N GLY A 4 10.92 -12.75 5.15
CA GLY A 4 10.83 -11.30 5.29
C GLY A 4 9.99 -10.69 4.18
N PHE A 5 10.35 -10.97 2.93
CA PHE A 5 9.64 -10.47 1.76
C PHE A 5 8.23 -11.05 1.63
N LEU A 6 8.01 -12.31 2.04
CA LEU A 6 6.67 -12.88 2.16
C LEU A 6 5.81 -12.09 3.15
N THR A 7 6.36 -11.74 4.31
CA THR A 7 5.64 -10.97 5.34
C THR A 7 5.31 -9.56 4.84
N THR A 8 6.23 -8.90 4.13
CA THR A 8 6.02 -7.57 3.56
C THR A 8 4.91 -7.58 2.52
N GLY A 9 4.97 -8.53 1.58
CA GLY A 9 3.93 -8.73 0.58
C GLY A 9 2.57 -9.04 1.23
N LEU A 10 2.53 -9.90 2.25
CA LEU A 10 1.31 -10.24 2.99
C LEU A 10 0.70 -9.00 3.66
N LEU A 11 1.50 -8.18 4.33
CA LEU A 11 1.00 -6.96 4.97
C LEU A 11 0.44 -5.96 3.95
N THR A 12 1.12 -5.77 2.82
CA THR A 12 0.66 -4.90 1.74
C THR A 12 -0.62 -5.44 1.12
N GLY A 13 -0.64 -6.70 0.69
CA GLY A 13 -1.81 -7.32 0.07
C GLY A 13 -3.01 -7.41 1.02
N LEU A 14 -2.78 -7.66 2.31
CA LEU A 14 -3.83 -7.65 3.32
C LEU A 14 -4.42 -6.25 3.49
N ARG A 15 -3.58 -5.21 3.57
CA ARG A 15 -4.04 -3.86 3.79
C ARG A 15 -4.83 -3.32 2.60
N GLU A 16 -4.26 -3.33 1.41
CA GLU A 16 -4.92 -2.82 0.20
C GLU A 16 -6.14 -3.70 -0.17
N GLY A 17 -5.99 -5.02 0.02
CA GLY A 17 -7.10 -5.95 -0.14
C GLY A 17 -8.26 -5.67 0.81
N VAL A 18 -8.00 -5.34 2.08
CA VAL A 18 -9.06 -4.96 3.05
C VAL A 18 -9.72 -3.65 2.63
N GLU A 19 -8.98 -2.66 2.12
CA GLU A 19 -9.55 -1.40 1.63
C GLU A 19 -10.49 -1.65 0.45
N ALA A 20 -10.03 -2.36 -0.58
CA ALA A 20 -10.87 -2.73 -1.73
C ALA A 20 -12.09 -3.57 -1.32
N ALA A 21 -11.88 -4.57 -0.45
CA ALA A 21 -12.96 -5.44 0.04
C ALA A 21 -14.00 -4.68 0.87
N LEU A 22 -13.59 -3.69 1.67
CA LEU A 22 -14.50 -2.81 2.41
C LEU A 22 -15.34 -1.95 1.47
N ILE A 23 -14.71 -1.33 0.46
CA ILE A 23 -15.41 -0.52 -0.54
C ILE A 23 -16.51 -1.35 -1.20
N VAL A 24 -16.15 -2.51 -1.75
CA VAL A 24 -17.10 -3.41 -2.43
C VAL A 24 -18.18 -3.89 -1.46
N SER A 25 -17.81 -4.27 -0.23
CA SER A 25 -18.76 -4.76 0.78
C SER A 25 -19.76 -3.68 1.21
N ILE A 26 -19.33 -2.42 1.39
CA ILE A 26 -20.22 -1.30 1.74
C ILE A 26 -21.22 -1.06 0.60
N ILE A 27 -20.76 -1.04 -0.65
CA ILE A 27 -21.60 -0.84 -1.82
C ILE A 27 -22.63 -1.97 -1.94
N LEU A 28 -22.20 -3.24 -1.88
CA LEU A 28 -23.08 -4.40 -1.98
C LEU A 28 -24.10 -4.46 -0.80
N ALA A 29 -23.65 -4.19 0.42
CA ALA A 29 -24.53 -4.17 1.58
C ALA A 29 -25.57 -3.03 1.49
N TYR A 30 -25.20 -1.87 0.97
CA TYR A 30 -26.11 -0.76 0.75
C TYR A 30 -27.14 -1.08 -0.34
N LEU A 31 -26.72 -1.64 -1.48
CA LEU A 31 -27.61 -2.11 -2.54
C LEU A 31 -28.57 -3.22 -2.04
N ALA A 32 -28.09 -4.13 -1.19
CA ALA A 32 -28.92 -5.14 -0.58
C ALA A 32 -29.99 -4.53 0.34
N LYS A 33 -29.61 -3.55 1.17
CA LYS A 33 -30.51 -2.85 2.10
C LYS A 33 -31.57 -2.01 1.38
N THR A 34 -31.24 -1.45 0.22
CA THR A 34 -32.15 -0.62 -0.59
C THR A 34 -32.95 -1.43 -1.62
N GLY A 35 -32.86 -2.77 -1.62
CA GLY A 35 -33.61 -3.64 -2.52
C GLY A 35 -33.04 -3.69 -3.96
N ASN A 36 -31.87 -3.14 -4.19
CA ASN A 36 -31.23 -3.02 -5.51
C ASN A 36 -30.24 -4.15 -5.83
N GLN A 37 -30.43 -5.36 -5.28
CA GLN A 37 -29.53 -6.52 -5.45
C GLN A 37 -29.34 -6.94 -6.91
N ARG A 38 -30.32 -6.67 -7.79
CA ARG A 38 -30.23 -6.93 -9.24
C ARG A 38 -29.01 -6.27 -9.91
N HIS A 39 -28.40 -5.29 -9.27
CA HIS A 39 -27.23 -4.55 -9.79
C HIS A 39 -25.90 -5.08 -9.31
N PHE A 40 -25.84 -6.15 -8.52
CA PHE A 40 -24.59 -6.75 -8.02
C PHE A 40 -23.61 -7.10 -9.12
N ASN A 41 -24.11 -7.64 -10.25
CA ASN A 41 -23.26 -7.99 -11.38
C ASN A 41 -22.50 -6.80 -11.96
N ARG A 42 -23.06 -5.58 -11.86
CA ARG A 42 -22.38 -4.36 -12.32
C ARG A 42 -21.21 -3.98 -11.39
N ILE A 43 -21.39 -4.15 -10.08
CA ILE A 43 -20.33 -3.94 -9.11
C ILE A 43 -19.20 -4.91 -9.34
N TRP A 44 -19.52 -6.21 -9.51
CA TRP A 44 -18.51 -7.24 -9.80
C TRP A 44 -17.81 -7.02 -11.14
N ALA A 45 -18.53 -6.59 -12.18
CA ALA A 45 -17.92 -6.26 -13.47
C ALA A 45 -16.96 -5.06 -13.36
N GLY A 46 -17.37 -3.98 -12.69
CA GLY A 46 -16.51 -2.82 -12.47
C GLY A 46 -15.27 -3.15 -11.64
N SER A 47 -15.46 -3.86 -10.51
CA SER A 47 -14.35 -4.30 -9.65
C SER A 47 -13.41 -5.26 -10.37
N GLY A 48 -13.95 -6.24 -11.11
CA GLY A 48 -13.14 -7.19 -11.89
C GLY A 48 -12.33 -6.51 -13.00
N ALA A 49 -12.92 -5.54 -13.70
CA ALA A 49 -12.21 -4.74 -14.71
C ALA A 49 -11.08 -3.91 -14.07
N ALA A 50 -11.32 -3.33 -12.88
CA ALA A 50 -10.30 -2.60 -12.13
C ALA A 50 -9.12 -3.50 -11.74
N VAL A 51 -9.39 -4.68 -11.17
CA VAL A 51 -8.36 -5.66 -10.82
C VAL A 51 -7.56 -6.09 -12.04
N ALA A 52 -8.25 -6.43 -13.15
CA ALA A 52 -7.57 -6.83 -14.39
C ALA A 52 -6.64 -5.73 -14.92
N LEU A 53 -7.11 -4.47 -14.94
CA LEU A 53 -6.29 -3.34 -15.39
C LEU A 53 -5.11 -3.08 -14.45
N SER A 54 -5.29 -3.21 -13.13
CA SER A 54 -4.20 -3.07 -12.15
C SER A 54 -3.11 -4.12 -12.34
N VAL A 55 -3.50 -5.38 -12.58
CA VAL A 55 -2.56 -6.48 -12.87
C VAL A 55 -1.78 -6.18 -14.15
N VAL A 56 -2.47 -5.76 -15.22
CA VAL A 56 -1.81 -5.38 -16.48
C VAL A 56 -0.83 -4.23 -16.26
N ALA A 57 -1.24 -3.19 -15.52
CA ALA A 57 -0.36 -2.06 -15.21
C ALA A 57 0.86 -2.51 -14.40
N GLY A 58 0.70 -3.38 -13.40
CA GLY A 58 1.80 -3.94 -12.61
C GLY A 58 2.77 -4.75 -13.47
N ILE A 59 2.26 -5.60 -14.36
CA ILE A 59 3.10 -6.39 -15.27
C ILE A 59 3.88 -5.47 -16.23
N LEU A 60 3.21 -4.45 -16.80
CA LEU A 60 3.88 -3.49 -17.69
C LEU A 60 5.01 -2.74 -16.97
N LEU A 61 4.76 -2.27 -15.76
CA LEU A 61 5.79 -1.61 -14.94
C LEU A 61 6.96 -2.55 -14.65
N PHE A 62 6.68 -3.79 -14.26
CA PHE A 62 7.71 -4.79 -13.97
C PHE A 62 8.58 -5.10 -15.20
N VAL A 63 7.96 -5.33 -16.36
CA VAL A 63 8.70 -5.62 -17.63
C VAL A 63 9.52 -4.41 -18.06
N THR A 64 9.04 -3.19 -17.85
CA THR A 64 9.78 -1.97 -18.22
C THR A 64 11.07 -1.83 -17.41
N ILE A 65 11.04 -2.17 -16.11
CA ILE A 65 12.24 -2.11 -15.26
C ILE A 65 13.29 -3.12 -15.72
N HIS A 66 12.91 -4.37 -15.92
CA HIS A 66 13.82 -5.45 -16.29
C HIS A 66 14.38 -5.35 -17.74
N GLY A 67 13.95 -4.37 -18.52
CA GLY A 67 14.47 -4.09 -19.84
C GLY A 67 15.65 -3.09 -19.87
N LEU A 68 16.08 -2.57 -18.72
CA LEU A 68 17.19 -1.64 -18.60
C LEU A 68 18.42 -2.37 -18.08
N GLU A 69 19.61 -1.83 -18.36
CA GLU A 69 20.88 -2.40 -17.93
C GLU A 69 21.82 -1.32 -17.33
N GLY A 70 22.60 -1.72 -16.32
CA GLY A 70 23.66 -0.93 -15.71
C GLY A 70 23.14 0.34 -15.02
N ARG A 71 23.84 1.46 -15.21
CA ARG A 71 23.52 2.73 -14.52
C ARG A 71 22.10 3.24 -14.76
N ALA A 72 21.54 2.97 -15.95
CA ALA A 72 20.16 3.38 -16.26
C ALA A 72 19.15 2.59 -15.45
N GLU A 73 19.39 1.30 -15.23
CA GLU A 73 18.61 0.42 -14.37
C GLU A 73 18.60 0.94 -12.92
N GLN A 74 19.79 1.15 -12.33
CA GLN A 74 19.94 1.65 -10.96
C GLN A 74 19.20 2.98 -10.73
N ILE A 75 19.35 3.95 -11.65
CA ILE A 75 18.65 5.24 -11.55
C ILE A 75 17.14 5.05 -11.65
N PHE A 76 16.68 4.18 -12.55
CA PHE A 76 15.27 3.92 -12.73
C PHE A 76 14.68 3.23 -11.49
N GLU A 77 15.36 2.23 -10.94
CA GLU A 77 14.97 1.55 -9.70
C GLU A 77 14.90 2.51 -8.52
N ALA A 78 15.92 3.35 -8.35
CA ALA A 78 15.94 4.38 -7.32
C ALA A 78 14.74 5.33 -7.44
N VAL A 79 14.46 5.83 -8.65
CA VAL A 79 13.34 6.75 -8.89
C VAL A 79 11.99 6.05 -8.69
N ALA A 80 11.81 4.85 -9.23
CA ALA A 80 10.57 4.07 -9.09
C ALA A 80 10.27 3.74 -7.63
N THR A 81 11.28 3.30 -6.88
CA THR A 81 11.16 2.97 -5.45
C THR A 81 10.88 4.21 -4.61
N LEU A 82 11.51 5.35 -4.92
CA LEU A 82 11.25 6.62 -4.24
C LEU A 82 9.85 7.15 -4.53
N LEU A 83 9.36 6.99 -5.76
CA LEU A 83 7.97 7.30 -6.12
C LEU A 83 7.00 6.41 -5.34
N ALA A 84 7.25 5.09 -5.27
CA ALA A 84 6.45 4.18 -4.47
C ALA A 84 6.39 4.61 -3.00
N ALA A 85 7.54 4.88 -2.37
CA ALA A 85 7.61 5.37 -0.99
C ALA A 85 6.84 6.69 -0.79
N SER A 86 6.89 7.60 -1.76
CA SER A 86 6.18 8.88 -1.74
C SER A 86 4.67 8.70 -1.81
N VAL A 87 4.19 7.81 -2.68
CA VAL A 87 2.77 7.47 -2.82
C VAL A 87 2.26 6.81 -1.53
N VAL A 88 3.01 5.84 -0.96
CA VAL A 88 2.68 5.22 0.34
C VAL A 88 2.53 6.29 1.40
N THR A 89 3.51 7.16 1.52
CA THR A 89 3.52 8.23 2.54
C THR A 89 2.32 9.15 2.39
N TRP A 90 2.06 9.65 1.18
CA TRP A 90 0.90 10.51 0.89
C TRP A 90 -0.42 9.82 1.25
N MET A 91 -0.57 8.56 0.83
CA MET A 91 -1.76 7.76 1.07
C MET A 91 -2.02 7.54 2.58
N LEU A 92 -0.98 7.25 3.38
CA LEU A 92 -1.12 7.09 4.83
C LEU A 92 -1.72 8.31 5.51
N PHE A 93 -1.30 9.51 5.12
CA PHE A 93 -1.86 10.76 5.66
C PHE A 93 -3.25 11.05 5.14
N TRP A 94 -3.53 10.74 3.87
CA TRP A 94 -4.85 10.91 3.26
C TRP A 94 -5.88 9.99 3.92
N MET A 95 -5.56 8.71 4.11
CA MET A 95 -6.42 7.71 4.76
C MET A 95 -6.82 8.11 6.18
N ARG A 96 -5.88 8.63 6.96
CA ARG A 96 -6.20 9.13 8.32
C ARG A 96 -7.26 10.20 8.34
N ARG A 97 -7.36 10.99 7.30
CA ARG A 97 -8.35 12.09 7.18
C ARG A 97 -9.68 11.62 6.64
N THR A 98 -9.66 10.66 5.73
CA THR A 98 -10.82 10.25 4.93
C THR A 98 -11.53 9.02 5.49
N ALA A 99 -10.85 8.15 6.25
CA ALA A 99 -11.42 6.88 6.74
C ALA A 99 -12.74 7.02 7.52
N ALA A 100 -12.96 8.14 8.20
CA ALA A 100 -14.19 8.39 8.96
C ALA A 100 -15.42 8.61 8.05
N ASN A 101 -15.22 9.14 6.84
CA ASN A 101 -16.30 9.59 5.94
C ASN A 101 -16.56 8.64 4.77
N ILE A 102 -15.69 7.69 4.52
CA ILE A 102 -15.71 6.77 3.35
C ILE A 102 -17.07 6.11 3.16
N LYS A 103 -17.70 5.65 4.25
CA LYS A 103 -19.02 4.99 4.18
C LYS A 103 -20.10 5.92 3.63
N GLY A 104 -20.15 7.16 4.11
CA GLY A 104 -21.14 8.16 3.66
C GLY A 104 -20.92 8.55 2.19
N GLU A 105 -19.67 8.76 1.79
CA GLU A 105 -19.30 9.10 0.42
C GLU A 105 -19.67 7.99 -0.57
N LEU A 106 -19.39 6.72 -0.21
CA LEU A 106 -19.76 5.58 -1.06
C LEU A 106 -21.28 5.42 -1.18
N GLN A 107 -22.05 5.60 -0.09
CA GLN A 107 -23.51 5.52 -0.14
C GLN A 107 -24.10 6.62 -1.01
N ALA A 108 -23.64 7.87 -0.86
CA ALA A 108 -24.04 8.99 -1.72
C ALA A 108 -23.65 8.76 -3.19
N GLY A 109 -22.48 8.14 -3.43
CA GLY A 109 -22.05 7.72 -4.77
C GLY A 109 -22.98 6.68 -5.39
N VAL A 110 -23.45 5.71 -4.62
CA VAL A 110 -24.42 4.69 -5.08
C VAL A 110 -25.75 5.34 -5.41
N ASP A 111 -26.28 6.23 -4.55
CA ASP A 111 -27.53 6.92 -4.80
C ASP A 111 -27.48 7.76 -6.09
N ARG A 112 -26.38 8.50 -6.28
CA ARG A 112 -26.16 9.27 -7.51
C ARG A 112 -26.04 8.35 -8.74
N ALA A 113 -25.34 7.24 -8.62
CA ALA A 113 -25.19 6.29 -9.72
C ALA A 113 -26.53 5.60 -10.08
N LEU A 114 -27.42 5.40 -9.10
CA LEU A 114 -28.76 4.85 -9.34
C LEU A 114 -29.71 5.87 -10.01
N THR A 115 -29.59 7.16 -9.66
CA THR A 115 -30.49 8.23 -10.15
C THR A 115 -30.00 8.84 -11.46
N GLU A 116 -28.70 9.10 -11.60
CA GLU A 116 -28.12 9.86 -12.72
C GLU A 116 -27.18 9.03 -13.59
N GLY A 117 -26.64 7.94 -13.05
CA GLY A 117 -25.50 7.20 -13.65
C GLY A 117 -25.85 6.25 -14.80
N GLY A 118 -27.12 6.14 -15.18
CA GLY A 118 -27.56 5.25 -16.26
C GLY A 118 -27.18 3.79 -16.02
N ILE A 119 -27.04 3.03 -17.13
CA ILE A 119 -26.79 1.58 -17.07
C ILE A 119 -25.41 1.24 -16.46
N TRP A 120 -24.40 2.09 -16.64
CA TRP A 120 -23.01 1.85 -16.25
C TRP A 120 -22.57 2.58 -14.97
N GLY A 121 -23.39 3.47 -14.41
CA GLY A 121 -23.00 4.31 -13.28
C GLY A 121 -22.44 3.53 -12.10
N LEU A 122 -23.08 2.42 -11.72
CA LEU A 122 -22.62 1.56 -10.63
C LEU A 122 -21.31 0.81 -10.96
N ALA A 123 -21.14 0.38 -12.21
CA ALA A 123 -19.92 -0.29 -12.64
C ALA A 123 -18.73 0.69 -12.62
N ILE A 124 -18.93 1.92 -13.09
CA ILE A 124 -17.92 2.99 -13.07
C ILE A 124 -17.58 3.37 -11.63
N LEU A 125 -18.57 3.49 -10.74
CA LEU A 125 -18.33 3.75 -9.32
C LEU A 125 -17.45 2.68 -8.69
N ALA A 126 -17.78 1.40 -8.89
CA ALA A 126 -16.99 0.30 -8.37
C ALA A 126 -15.60 0.25 -9.00
N PHE A 127 -15.51 0.46 -10.32
CA PHE A 127 -14.24 0.52 -11.04
C PHE A 127 -13.33 1.63 -10.49
N THR A 128 -13.81 2.87 -10.41
CA THR A 128 -12.99 4.01 -9.96
C THR A 128 -12.56 3.88 -8.52
N ALA A 129 -13.37 3.26 -7.66
CA ALA A 129 -13.02 3.03 -6.29
C ALA A 129 -11.98 1.90 -6.10
N VAL A 130 -12.09 0.81 -6.88
CA VAL A 130 -11.21 -0.36 -6.75
C VAL A 130 -9.90 -0.19 -7.55
N ILE A 131 -9.94 0.49 -8.71
CA ILE A 131 -8.73 0.69 -9.55
C ILE A 131 -7.63 1.45 -8.78
N ARG A 132 -8.03 2.36 -7.94
CA ARG A 132 -7.11 3.12 -7.11
C ARG A 132 -6.32 2.20 -6.18
N GLU A 133 -7.00 1.34 -5.42
CA GLU A 133 -6.36 0.39 -4.50
C GLU A 133 -5.50 -0.63 -5.26
N GLY A 134 -5.96 -1.03 -6.45
CA GLY A 134 -5.21 -1.93 -7.32
C GLY A 134 -3.93 -1.31 -7.90
N LEU A 135 -3.95 -0.05 -8.30
CA LEU A 135 -2.75 0.66 -8.77
C LEU A 135 -1.79 0.95 -7.61
N GLU A 136 -2.30 1.31 -6.43
CA GLU A 136 -1.48 1.46 -5.22
C GLU A 136 -0.79 0.14 -4.87
N THR A 137 -1.52 -0.98 -4.87
CA THR A 137 -0.96 -2.34 -4.69
C THR A 137 0.15 -2.64 -5.70
N SER A 138 -0.09 -2.35 -6.98
CA SER A 138 0.89 -2.62 -8.04
C SER A 138 2.18 -1.82 -7.84
N LEU A 139 2.08 -0.54 -7.47
CA LEU A 139 3.25 0.32 -7.19
C LEU A 139 4.01 -0.15 -5.94
N PHE A 140 3.30 -0.54 -4.88
CA PHE A 140 3.94 -1.00 -3.64
C PHE A 140 4.66 -2.33 -3.84
N LEU A 141 4.00 -3.28 -4.52
CA LEU A 141 4.63 -4.55 -4.84
C LEU A 141 5.83 -4.37 -5.76
N LEU A 142 5.75 -3.46 -6.73
CA LEU A 142 6.88 -3.13 -7.59
C LEU A 142 8.07 -2.65 -6.75
N GLY A 143 7.89 -1.63 -5.90
CA GLY A 143 8.96 -1.13 -5.04
C GLY A 143 9.54 -2.19 -4.10
N GLN A 144 8.70 -3.08 -3.57
CA GLN A 144 9.15 -4.18 -2.71
C GLN A 144 9.90 -5.27 -3.48
N VAL A 145 9.45 -5.60 -4.70
CA VAL A 145 10.12 -6.58 -5.58
C VAL A 145 11.48 -6.04 -6.02
N THR A 146 11.55 -4.76 -6.40
CA THR A 146 12.82 -4.10 -6.74
C THR A 146 13.77 -4.09 -5.54
N ALA A 147 13.30 -3.70 -4.35
CA ALA A 147 14.11 -3.71 -3.13
C ALA A 147 14.53 -5.12 -2.65
N ALA A 148 13.88 -6.18 -3.16
CA ALA A 148 14.29 -7.56 -2.90
C ALA A 148 15.58 -7.94 -3.66
N GLY A 149 15.95 -7.19 -4.70
CA GLY A 149 17.13 -7.41 -5.53
C GLY A 149 16.99 -8.63 -6.45
N GLU A 150 18.06 -8.99 -7.13
CA GLU A 150 18.12 -10.08 -8.13
C GLU A 150 17.87 -11.49 -7.58
N ALA A 151 17.68 -11.65 -6.27
CA ALA A 151 17.35 -12.95 -5.70
C ALA A 151 15.94 -13.38 -6.14
N ASP A 152 15.83 -14.31 -7.09
CA ASP A 152 14.58 -14.89 -7.60
C ASP A 152 13.58 -15.28 -6.49
N THR A 153 14.08 -15.63 -5.31
CA THR A 153 13.25 -16.00 -4.16
C THR A 153 12.59 -14.81 -3.47
N GLY A 154 13.15 -13.60 -3.54
CA GLY A 154 12.61 -12.41 -2.87
C GLY A 154 11.34 -11.91 -3.57
N ALA A 155 11.39 -11.72 -4.87
CA ALA A 155 10.26 -11.30 -5.70
C ALA A 155 9.09 -12.30 -5.62
N ALA A 156 9.37 -13.59 -5.79
CA ALA A 156 8.37 -14.64 -5.70
C ALA A 156 7.73 -14.71 -4.29
N SER A 157 8.50 -14.53 -3.23
CA SER A 157 8.00 -14.51 -1.86
C SER A 157 7.10 -13.31 -1.59
N THR A 158 7.46 -12.11 -2.08
CA THR A 158 6.64 -10.90 -1.99
C THR A 158 5.29 -11.10 -2.67
N LEU A 159 5.28 -11.58 -3.91
CA LEU A 159 4.05 -11.81 -4.68
C LEU A 159 3.16 -12.87 -4.03
N LEU A 160 3.75 -13.96 -3.54
CA LEU A 160 3.01 -15.01 -2.83
C LEU A 160 2.39 -14.46 -1.53
N GLY A 161 3.15 -13.69 -0.77
CA GLY A 161 2.64 -12.99 0.42
C GLY A 161 1.46 -12.09 0.11
N ALA A 162 1.56 -11.28 -0.96
CA ALA A 162 0.48 -10.40 -1.41
C ALA A 162 -0.79 -11.17 -1.78
N VAL A 163 -0.67 -12.28 -2.52
CA VAL A 163 -1.82 -13.14 -2.88
C VAL A 163 -2.49 -13.72 -1.63
N ILE A 164 -1.71 -14.19 -0.65
CA ILE A 164 -2.24 -14.69 0.63
C ILE A 164 -2.94 -13.55 1.38
N GLY A 165 -2.33 -12.37 1.47
CA GLY A 165 -2.90 -11.18 2.11
C GLY A 165 -4.23 -10.76 1.49
N ILE A 166 -4.32 -10.70 0.16
CA ILE A 166 -5.56 -10.41 -0.58
C ILE A 166 -6.60 -11.50 -0.32
N GLY A 167 -6.22 -12.78 -0.29
CA GLY A 167 -7.11 -13.89 0.03
C GLY A 167 -7.75 -13.73 1.42
N ILE A 168 -6.96 -13.39 2.43
CA ILE A 168 -7.46 -13.08 3.78
C ILE A 168 -8.40 -11.87 3.75
N ALA A 169 -8.04 -10.82 3.01
CA ALA A 169 -8.86 -9.61 2.88
C ALA A 169 -10.23 -9.89 2.25
N ILE A 170 -10.32 -10.79 1.26
CA ILE A 170 -11.60 -11.21 0.66
C ILE A 170 -12.48 -11.90 1.69
N VAL A 171 -11.91 -12.79 2.53
CA VAL A 171 -12.66 -13.46 3.61
C VAL A 171 -13.18 -12.45 4.63
N LEU A 172 -12.35 -11.48 5.03
CA LEU A 172 -12.76 -10.39 5.92
C LEU A 172 -13.85 -9.52 5.29
N GLY A 173 -13.72 -9.16 4.01
CA GLY A 173 -14.72 -8.40 3.25
C GLY A 173 -16.07 -9.10 3.19
N TYR A 174 -16.07 -10.41 2.99
CA TYR A 174 -17.30 -11.20 3.07
C TYR A 174 -17.94 -11.16 4.47
N GLY A 175 -17.12 -11.20 5.53
CA GLY A 175 -17.58 -11.01 6.90
C GLY A 175 -18.22 -9.63 7.10
N PHE A 176 -17.62 -8.56 6.59
CA PHE A 176 -18.20 -7.20 6.64
C PHE A 176 -19.52 -7.10 5.88
N TYR A 177 -19.61 -7.68 4.69
CA TYR A 177 -20.86 -7.74 3.93
C TYR A 177 -21.99 -8.43 4.73
N ARG A 178 -21.66 -9.50 5.45
CA ARG A 178 -22.59 -10.22 6.34
C ARG A 178 -22.95 -9.46 7.63
N GLY A 179 -22.38 -8.29 7.86
CA GLY A 179 -22.61 -7.46 9.04
C GLY A 179 -21.80 -7.87 10.27
N ALA A 180 -20.82 -8.75 10.11
CA ALA A 180 -19.94 -9.11 11.21
C ALA A 180 -19.01 -7.93 11.56
N ARG A 181 -18.93 -7.53 12.83
CA ARG A 181 -17.96 -6.57 13.34
C ARG A 181 -16.64 -7.30 13.60
N VAL A 182 -15.99 -7.77 12.53
CA VAL A 182 -14.80 -8.64 12.63
C VAL A 182 -13.57 -7.88 13.09
N LEU A 183 -13.46 -6.58 12.75
CA LEU A 183 -12.30 -5.76 13.06
C LEU A 183 -12.68 -4.34 13.47
N ASN A 184 -11.92 -3.77 14.40
CA ASN A 184 -11.90 -2.33 14.60
C ASN A 184 -11.02 -1.71 13.51
N LEU A 185 -11.68 -1.21 12.44
CA LEU A 185 -11.02 -0.65 11.27
C LEU A 185 -10.04 0.48 11.61
N GLN A 186 -10.42 1.35 12.55
CA GLN A 186 -9.54 2.46 12.96
C GLN A 186 -8.25 1.94 13.59
N SER A 187 -8.34 0.91 14.43
CA SER A 187 -7.16 0.28 15.04
C SER A 187 -6.34 -0.47 14.00
N PHE A 188 -7.00 -1.22 13.10
CA PHE A 188 -6.36 -1.94 12.02
C PHE A 188 -5.53 -1.00 11.13
N PHE A 189 -6.14 0.07 10.58
CA PHE A 189 -5.44 1.03 9.73
C PHE A 189 -4.35 1.82 10.47
N ARG A 190 -4.52 2.06 11.76
CA ARG A 190 -3.47 2.70 12.56
C ARG A 190 -2.22 1.81 12.65
N TRP A 191 -2.37 0.54 13.00
CA TRP A 191 -1.24 -0.37 13.19
C TRP A 191 -0.59 -0.80 11.89
N THR A 192 -1.39 -1.14 10.87
CA THR A 192 -0.85 -1.43 9.54
C THR A 192 -0.18 -0.21 8.92
N GLY A 193 -0.72 0.99 9.15
CA GLY A 193 -0.10 2.24 8.72
C GLY A 193 1.27 2.49 9.36
N ILE A 194 1.44 2.20 10.66
CA ILE A 194 2.76 2.25 11.30
C ILE A 194 3.72 1.24 10.66
N GLY A 195 3.27 0.00 10.42
CA GLY A 195 4.08 -1.00 9.71
C GLY A 195 4.53 -0.53 8.33
N LEU A 196 3.63 0.08 7.56
CA LEU A 196 3.95 0.62 6.23
C LEU A 196 4.91 1.82 6.27
N ILE A 197 4.92 2.63 7.35
CA ILE A 197 5.92 3.70 7.50
C ILE A 197 7.33 3.10 7.58
N PHE A 198 7.50 1.98 8.29
CA PHE A 198 8.80 1.30 8.35
C PHE A 198 9.19 0.70 6.99
N ILE A 199 8.25 0.06 6.29
CA ILE A 199 8.49 -0.47 4.95
C ILE A 199 8.87 0.68 4.00
N ALA A 200 8.13 1.79 4.02
CA ALA A 200 8.44 2.95 3.19
C ALA A 200 9.80 3.59 3.53
N ALA A 201 10.20 3.58 4.80
CA ALA A 201 11.54 4.00 5.21
C ALA A 201 12.62 3.10 4.59
N GLY A 202 12.37 1.77 4.56
CA GLY A 202 13.23 0.80 3.90
C GLY A 202 13.35 1.07 2.39
N LEU A 203 12.22 1.36 1.72
CA LEU A 203 12.23 1.74 0.30
C LEU A 203 13.01 3.03 0.04
N VAL A 204 12.86 4.05 0.90
CA VAL A 204 13.66 5.29 0.79
C VAL A 204 15.15 5.00 0.97
N GLY A 205 15.52 4.15 1.95
CA GLY A 205 16.89 3.70 2.15
C GLY A 205 17.45 2.98 0.92
N TYR A 206 16.68 2.04 0.36
CA TYR A 206 17.05 1.32 -0.87
C TYR A 206 17.25 2.27 -2.05
N ALA A 207 16.34 3.22 -2.27
CA ALA A 207 16.47 4.20 -3.33
C ALA A 207 17.75 5.06 -3.21
N VAL A 208 18.13 5.44 -1.98
CA VAL A 208 19.39 6.15 -1.73
C VAL A 208 20.61 5.29 -2.02
N HIS A 209 20.57 4.01 -1.66
CA HIS A 209 21.62 3.03 -1.95
C HIS A 209 21.82 2.91 -3.47
N GLU A 210 20.78 2.74 -4.25
CA GLU A 210 20.85 2.71 -5.72
C GLU A 210 21.42 4.00 -6.32
N PHE A 211 21.07 5.17 -5.78
CA PHE A 211 21.68 6.43 -6.20
C PHE A 211 23.16 6.52 -5.85
N VAL A 212 23.60 5.92 -4.75
CA VAL A 212 25.02 5.82 -4.38
C VAL A 212 25.74 4.90 -5.36
N GLU A 213 25.20 3.73 -5.65
CA GLU A 213 25.79 2.78 -6.62
C GLU A 213 25.85 3.34 -8.04
N ALA A 214 24.80 4.05 -8.47
CA ALA A 214 24.77 4.76 -9.74
C ALA A 214 25.76 5.95 -9.80
N GLY A 215 26.44 6.30 -8.70
CA GLY A 215 27.35 7.44 -8.62
C GLY A 215 26.65 8.80 -8.73
N VAL A 216 25.36 8.89 -8.45
CA VAL A 216 24.58 10.13 -8.36
C VAL A 216 24.83 10.81 -7.02
N ILE A 217 24.82 10.04 -5.93
CA ILE A 217 25.19 10.49 -4.60
C ILE A 217 26.63 10.09 -4.32
N THR A 218 27.50 11.08 -4.08
CA THR A 218 28.93 10.87 -3.84
C THR A 218 29.36 11.20 -2.42
N VAL A 219 28.43 11.69 -1.58
CA VAL A 219 28.67 12.06 -0.18
C VAL A 219 28.05 11.04 0.74
N GLY A 220 28.78 10.61 1.77
CA GLY A 220 28.28 9.63 2.74
C GLY A 220 28.25 8.19 2.22
N THR A 221 29.07 7.88 1.21
CA THR A 221 29.17 6.55 0.58
C THR A 221 29.99 5.55 1.40
N ALA A 222 30.68 5.99 2.45
CA ALA A 222 31.39 5.10 3.34
C ALA A 222 30.39 4.30 4.20
N HIS A 223 30.71 3.03 4.47
CA HIS A 223 29.93 2.19 5.36
C HIS A 223 29.94 2.76 6.78
N ALA A 224 28.76 2.86 7.40
CA ALA A 224 28.62 3.34 8.77
C ALA A 224 29.11 2.30 9.79
N PHE A 225 28.84 1.03 9.51
CA PHE A 225 29.26 -0.13 10.29
C PHE A 225 29.20 -1.40 9.43
N ASP A 226 29.85 -2.47 9.89
CA ASP A 226 29.73 -3.80 9.32
C ASP A 226 29.43 -4.81 10.44
N ILE A 227 28.22 -5.36 10.44
CA ILE A 227 27.77 -6.41 11.35
C ILE A 227 27.32 -7.66 10.60
N SER A 228 27.76 -7.84 9.37
CA SER A 228 27.42 -8.99 8.51
C SER A 228 27.82 -10.33 9.12
N GLY A 229 28.86 -10.35 9.96
CA GLY A 229 29.28 -11.52 10.71
C GLY A 229 28.36 -11.93 11.85
N PHE A 230 27.60 -10.97 12.43
CA PHE A 230 26.70 -11.22 13.55
C PHE A 230 25.23 -11.34 13.10
N LEU A 231 24.76 -10.43 12.27
CA LEU A 231 23.39 -10.36 11.78
C LEU A 231 23.36 -10.17 10.26
N PRO A 232 23.57 -11.22 9.48
CA PRO A 232 23.54 -11.13 8.03
C PRO A 232 22.12 -10.86 7.54
N HIS A 233 21.97 -9.98 6.54
CA HIS A 233 20.68 -9.68 5.89
C HIS A 233 20.43 -10.52 4.63
N GLY A 234 21.37 -11.40 4.25
CA GLY A 234 21.29 -12.32 3.13
C GLY A 234 22.10 -13.59 3.40
N GLY A 235 21.89 -14.59 2.57
CA GLY A 235 22.56 -15.90 2.67
C GLY A 235 21.61 -17.06 2.86
N ASP A 236 22.14 -18.29 2.74
CA ASP A 236 21.35 -19.51 2.85
C ASP A 236 21.09 -19.86 4.32
N LEU A 237 19.84 -20.24 4.61
CA LEU A 237 19.41 -20.72 5.93
C LEU A 237 20.21 -21.95 6.37
N ALA A 238 20.59 -22.83 5.41
CA ALA A 238 21.34 -24.05 5.67
C ALA A 238 22.78 -23.77 6.15
N GLU A 239 23.38 -22.66 5.69
CA GLU A 239 24.76 -22.30 6.02
C GLU A 239 24.88 -21.48 7.31
N ARG A 240 23.93 -20.57 7.55
CA ARG A 240 24.01 -19.55 8.62
C ARG A 240 22.97 -19.70 9.73
N GLY A 241 22.05 -20.69 9.62
CA GLY A 241 21.05 -20.99 10.64
C GLY A 241 19.93 -19.93 10.76
N PRO A 242 19.12 -20.00 11.83
CA PRO A 242 17.89 -19.20 11.96
C PRO A 242 18.12 -17.68 12.11
N ILE A 243 19.36 -17.24 12.38
CA ILE A 243 19.71 -15.81 12.47
C ILE A 243 19.47 -15.07 11.14
N VAL A 244 19.59 -15.78 10.01
CA VAL A 244 19.30 -15.25 8.68
C VAL A 244 17.84 -14.84 8.54
N ILE A 245 16.91 -15.61 9.14
CA ILE A 245 15.47 -15.27 9.12
C ILE A 245 15.24 -13.91 9.80
N VAL A 246 15.92 -13.67 10.91
CA VAL A 246 15.81 -12.38 11.61
C VAL A 246 16.35 -11.25 10.74
N GLY A 247 17.51 -11.45 10.12
CA GLY A 247 18.09 -10.46 9.19
C GLY A 247 17.18 -10.17 7.98
N GLN A 248 16.60 -11.21 7.38
CA GLN A 248 15.64 -11.09 6.27
C GLN A 248 14.37 -10.34 6.69
N LEU A 249 13.79 -10.65 7.85
CA LEU A 249 12.64 -9.93 8.40
C LEU A 249 12.96 -8.46 8.65
N LEU A 250 14.12 -8.17 9.25
CA LEU A 250 14.56 -6.80 9.49
C LEU A 250 14.81 -6.05 8.17
N ARG A 251 15.43 -6.72 7.17
CA ARG A 251 15.64 -6.15 5.84
C ARG A 251 14.31 -5.79 5.19
N ALA A 252 13.39 -6.73 5.13
CA ALA A 252 12.13 -6.57 4.42
C ALA A 252 11.19 -5.56 5.11
N LEU A 253 11.09 -5.60 6.45
CA LEU A 253 10.16 -4.73 7.19
C LEU A 253 10.72 -3.36 7.52
N PHE A 254 12.02 -3.26 7.74
CA PHE A 254 12.66 -2.04 8.23
C PHE A 254 13.72 -1.48 7.28
N GLY A 255 14.00 -2.16 6.17
CA GLY A 255 15.09 -1.78 5.26
C GLY A 255 16.49 -1.96 5.88
N TYR A 256 16.63 -2.90 6.81
CA TYR A 256 17.90 -3.18 7.47
C TYR A 256 18.96 -3.66 6.46
N SER A 257 20.17 -3.07 6.54
CA SER A 257 21.36 -3.57 5.89
C SER A 257 22.43 -3.86 6.95
N SER A 258 23.20 -4.94 6.79
CA SER A 258 24.31 -5.25 7.69
C SER A 258 25.54 -4.36 7.46
N THR A 259 25.58 -3.68 6.32
CA THR A 259 26.69 -2.78 5.90
C THR A 259 26.13 -1.50 5.26
N PRO A 260 25.28 -0.71 5.99
CA PRO A 260 24.66 0.47 5.40
C PRO A 260 25.68 1.59 5.20
N GLU A 261 25.54 2.36 4.12
CA GLU A 261 26.24 3.62 3.95
C GLU A 261 25.66 4.70 4.86
N TRP A 262 26.46 5.70 5.21
CA TRP A 262 25.99 6.85 6.01
C TRP A 262 24.83 7.59 5.35
N ALA A 263 24.85 7.76 4.03
CA ALA A 263 23.78 8.40 3.26
C ALA A 263 22.44 7.66 3.44
N THR A 264 22.45 6.34 3.26
CA THR A 264 21.29 5.45 3.43
C THR A 264 20.76 5.49 4.85
N LEU A 265 21.63 5.30 5.85
CA LEU A 265 21.26 5.26 7.27
C LEU A 265 20.63 6.59 7.75
N MET A 266 21.25 7.72 7.39
CA MET A 266 20.78 9.05 7.81
C MET A 266 19.44 9.39 7.15
N THR A 267 19.27 9.05 5.87
CA THR A 267 18.00 9.29 5.15
C THR A 267 16.87 8.44 5.72
N TRP A 268 17.13 7.16 5.97
CA TRP A 268 16.19 6.25 6.63
C TRP A 268 15.72 6.78 7.99
N PHE A 269 16.67 7.18 8.83
CA PHE A 269 16.37 7.71 10.16
C PHE A 269 15.61 9.04 10.10
N ALA A 270 16.04 9.96 9.23
CA ALA A 270 15.37 11.24 9.02
C ALA A 270 13.92 11.05 8.55
N TYR A 271 13.70 10.13 7.58
CA TYR A 271 12.36 9.78 7.11
C TYR A 271 11.49 9.27 8.27
N LEU A 272 11.98 8.31 9.05
CA LEU A 272 11.21 7.75 10.18
C LEU A 272 10.83 8.81 11.19
N VAL A 273 11.78 9.62 11.64
CA VAL A 273 11.53 10.68 12.64
C VAL A 273 10.46 11.65 12.14
N VAL A 274 10.57 12.10 10.89
CA VAL A 274 9.65 13.09 10.32
C VAL A 274 8.28 12.46 10.09
N VAL A 275 8.20 11.34 9.37
CA VAL A 275 6.92 10.76 8.96
C VAL A 275 6.18 10.14 10.14
N LEU A 276 6.86 9.37 10.99
CA LEU A 276 6.25 8.78 12.18
C LEU A 276 5.83 9.87 13.18
N GLY A 277 6.67 10.90 13.39
CA GLY A 277 6.34 12.04 14.23
C GLY A 277 5.09 12.80 13.73
N LEU A 278 4.96 13.01 12.42
CA LEU A 278 3.77 13.61 11.83
C LEU A 278 2.57 12.66 11.89
N TYR A 279 2.79 11.36 11.64
CA TYR A 279 1.73 10.36 11.67
C TYR A 279 1.15 10.14 13.08
N LEU A 280 1.91 10.26 14.15
CA LEU A 280 1.43 10.08 15.51
C LEU A 280 0.72 11.32 16.08
N ARG A 281 0.82 12.49 15.44
CA ARG A 281 0.10 13.69 15.88
C ARG A 281 -1.41 13.48 15.83
N PRO A 282 -2.18 13.91 16.83
CA PRO A 282 -3.64 13.79 16.82
C PRO A 282 -4.23 14.57 15.63
N VAL A 283 -5.11 13.91 14.87
CA VAL A 283 -5.89 14.57 13.81
C VAL A 283 -6.99 15.38 14.50
N LYS A 284 -6.99 16.70 14.34
CA LYS A 284 -8.12 17.53 14.79
C LYS A 284 -9.37 17.13 13.99
N PRO A 285 -10.52 16.86 14.67
CA PRO A 285 -11.76 16.62 13.96
C PRO A 285 -12.08 17.84 13.08
N GLN A 286 -12.39 17.63 11.82
CA GLN A 286 -13.00 18.70 11.01
C GLN A 286 -14.34 19.03 11.63
N GLN A 287 -14.48 20.24 12.18
CA GLN A 287 -15.78 20.75 12.57
C GLN A 287 -16.63 20.87 11.29
N HIS A 288 -17.68 20.07 11.20
CA HIS A 288 -18.74 20.29 10.24
C HIS A 288 -19.25 21.72 10.48
N GLN A 289 -18.96 22.64 9.57
CA GLN A 289 -19.70 23.89 9.53
C GLN A 289 -21.15 23.52 9.19
N PRO A 290 -22.12 23.80 10.06
CA PRO A 290 -23.51 23.65 9.70
C PRO A 290 -23.76 24.52 8.47
N VAL A 291 -24.27 23.89 7.40
CA VAL A 291 -24.79 24.62 6.25
C VAL A 291 -25.84 25.58 6.80
N THR A 292 -25.50 26.85 6.89
CA THR A 292 -26.43 27.92 7.16
C THR A 292 -27.34 28.01 5.93
N GLY A 293 -28.36 27.13 5.90
CA GLY A 293 -29.40 27.07 4.89
C GLY A 293 -30.54 27.95 5.28
N SER A 294 -30.89 28.82 4.35
CA SER A 294 -32.17 29.46 4.14
C SER A 294 -32.74 30.25 5.32
N GLN A 295 -32.47 31.54 5.30
CA GLN A 295 -33.43 32.52 5.85
C GLN A 295 -34.81 32.30 5.22
N PRO A 296 -35.89 32.15 6.00
CA PRO A 296 -37.22 32.22 5.45
C PRO A 296 -37.46 33.63 4.90
N ALA A 297 -37.83 33.72 3.64
CA ALA A 297 -38.30 34.97 3.03
C ALA A 297 -39.52 35.42 3.84
N THR A 298 -39.35 36.44 4.66
CA THR A 298 -40.45 37.23 5.23
C THR A 298 -41.05 38.03 4.08
N GLY A 299 -42.17 37.51 3.53
CA GLY A 299 -43.04 38.24 2.66
C GLY A 299 -43.79 39.32 3.43
N ALA A 300 -43.75 40.54 2.94
CA ALA A 300 -44.72 41.58 3.19
C ALA A 300 -45.64 41.70 1.97
#